data_d04756883e0a406d43aa1aee33c33fc6
#
_entry.id   d04756883e0a406d43aa1aee33c33fc6
#
_cell.length_a   1.000
_cell.length_b   1.000
_cell.length_c   1.000
_cell.angle_alpha   90.00
_cell.angle_beta   90.00
_cell.angle_gamma   90.00
#
_symmetry.space_group_name_H-M   'P 1'
#
loop_
_entity.id
_entity.type
_entity.pdbx_description
1 polymer ?
#
loop_
_entity_poly.entity_id
_entity_poly.type
_entity_poly.pdbx_seq_one_letter_code
_entity_poly.pdbx_strand_id
1 'polypeptide(L)'
;MSEQMKLEGNLIGHRGHITQIAVNPTNPNVIVSSSRDKSIISWNLENYEKDFSGVSGSYLTGKPNKGYLGHDHFVSDVVLSVDGQFALTGSWDKTLRLWDLNTGKTSRTFQSHTNDVLSVAFSADNRQIVSASRDRSIKLWNTLGECKHSIDNAHNGWVSTVRFSPSSHNPVIVSAGWDNVVKVWSLTDCSLRTNHHGHKGYINDVTVSPDGSLCASGGKDGNAMLWDFNEGKHLYTLDGNDVINALAFSPNRYWLCAAVGSTVKIWDLEHKRIVDELKIDISAKGAKARAPECTSIAWSADGQTLFAGYTDNVIRVWRVYNAAKN
;
A
#
# COMPACT_ATOMS: atom_id res chain seq x y z
N MET A 1 -24.57 14.09 7.66
CA MET A 1 -24.63 13.60 6.26
C MET A 1 -23.82 12.31 6.25
N SER A 2 -24.38 11.21 5.70
CA SER A 2 -23.61 9.96 5.55
C SER A 2 -22.79 10.08 4.26
N GLU A 3 -21.48 9.97 4.38
CA GLU A 3 -20.62 9.84 3.20
C GLU A 3 -20.72 8.41 2.67
N GLN A 4 -20.71 8.25 1.36
CA GLN A 4 -20.73 6.97 0.64
C GLN A 4 -19.67 6.98 -0.44
N MET A 5 -19.16 5.82 -0.79
CA MET A 5 -18.21 5.69 -1.89
C MET A 5 -18.88 5.04 -3.10
N LYS A 6 -18.56 5.57 -4.29
CA LYS A 6 -19.06 5.03 -5.56
C LYS A 6 -17.89 4.72 -6.48
N LEU A 7 -18.03 3.63 -7.24
CA LEU A 7 -17.09 3.28 -8.30
C LEU A 7 -17.20 4.33 -9.40
N GLU A 8 -16.12 5.02 -9.70
CA GLU A 8 -16.05 6.06 -10.73
C GLU A 8 -15.43 5.53 -12.02
N GLY A 9 -14.44 4.63 -11.91
CA GLY A 9 -13.78 4.11 -13.09
C GLY A 9 -12.77 3.01 -12.83
N ASN A 10 -12.13 2.59 -13.91
CA ASN A 10 -11.13 1.54 -13.95
C ASN A 10 -9.87 2.02 -14.68
N LEU A 11 -8.70 1.62 -14.19
CA LEU A 11 -7.43 1.81 -14.87
C LEU A 11 -6.95 0.45 -15.39
N ILE A 12 -6.82 0.34 -16.70
CA ILE A 12 -6.52 -0.92 -17.39
C ILE A 12 -5.23 -0.74 -18.18
N GLY A 13 -4.23 -1.60 -17.92
CA GLY A 13 -2.93 -1.53 -18.60
C GLY A 13 -1.94 -2.60 -18.14
N HIS A 14 -1.98 -3.00 -16.89
CA HIS A 14 -1.16 -4.10 -16.39
C HIS A 14 -1.60 -5.46 -16.96
N ARG A 15 -0.63 -6.37 -17.08
CA ARG A 15 -0.84 -7.75 -17.55
C ARG A 15 -0.63 -8.80 -16.46
N GLY A 16 -0.49 -8.36 -15.22
CA GLY A 16 -0.35 -9.18 -14.03
C GLY A 16 -1.02 -8.52 -12.83
N HIS A 17 -1.17 -9.28 -11.73
CA HIS A 17 -1.81 -8.77 -10.51
C HIS A 17 -1.18 -7.45 -10.07
N ILE A 18 -2.01 -6.48 -9.71
CA ILE A 18 -1.55 -5.26 -9.05
C ILE A 18 -0.99 -5.65 -7.69
N THR A 19 0.19 -5.15 -7.35
CA THR A 19 0.83 -5.45 -6.07
C THR A 19 0.79 -4.27 -5.12
N GLN A 20 0.96 -3.05 -5.63
CA GLN A 20 0.90 -1.82 -4.83
C GLN A 20 0.51 -0.62 -5.69
N ILE A 21 -0.05 0.39 -5.03
CA ILE A 21 -0.39 1.69 -5.61
C ILE A 21 0.23 2.77 -4.74
N ALA A 22 0.96 3.70 -5.37
CA ALA A 22 1.50 4.89 -4.74
C ALA A 22 0.86 6.14 -5.35
N VAL A 23 0.41 7.04 -4.50
CA VAL A 23 -0.21 8.30 -4.89
C VAL A 23 0.83 9.42 -4.85
N ASN A 24 0.80 10.30 -5.84
CA ASN A 24 1.70 11.43 -5.87
C ASN A 24 1.27 12.47 -4.81
N PRO A 25 2.16 12.83 -3.87
CA PRO A 25 1.80 13.75 -2.79
C PRO A 25 1.53 15.19 -3.26
N THR A 26 2.12 15.60 -4.39
CA THR A 26 2.02 16.97 -4.93
C THR A 26 1.00 17.12 -6.05
N ASN A 27 0.65 16.00 -6.71
CA ASN A 27 -0.33 15.99 -7.79
C ASN A 27 -1.34 14.86 -7.60
N PRO A 28 -2.57 15.14 -7.13
CA PRO A 28 -3.58 14.13 -6.85
C PRO A 28 -4.06 13.39 -8.11
N ASN A 29 -3.79 13.90 -9.30
CA ASN A 29 -4.15 13.29 -10.57
C ASN A 29 -3.10 12.30 -11.09
N VAL A 30 -2.01 12.10 -10.37
CA VAL A 30 -0.95 11.17 -10.78
C VAL A 30 -0.80 10.06 -9.73
N ILE A 31 -0.87 8.84 -10.18
CA ILE A 31 -0.54 7.66 -9.36
C ILE A 31 0.45 6.76 -10.10
N VAL A 32 1.13 5.92 -9.35
CA VAL A 32 2.02 4.89 -9.88
C VAL A 32 1.62 3.55 -9.29
N SER A 33 1.57 2.51 -10.10
CA SER A 33 1.26 1.17 -9.67
C SER A 33 2.35 0.18 -10.05
N SER A 34 2.53 -0.83 -9.21
CA SER A 34 3.41 -1.96 -9.47
C SER A 34 2.63 -3.25 -9.69
N SER A 35 3.24 -4.21 -10.38
CA SER A 35 2.56 -5.43 -10.77
C SER A 35 3.47 -6.66 -10.85
N ARG A 36 2.84 -7.84 -10.79
CA ARG A 36 3.48 -9.13 -11.10
C ARG A 36 3.85 -9.28 -12.58
N ASP A 37 3.48 -8.33 -13.45
CA ASP A 37 3.97 -8.29 -14.83
C ASP A 37 5.41 -7.74 -14.96
N LYS A 38 6.10 -7.50 -13.83
CA LYS A 38 7.47 -6.98 -13.71
C LYS A 38 7.61 -5.50 -14.08
N SER A 39 6.51 -4.79 -14.22
CA SER A 39 6.46 -3.38 -14.59
C SER A 39 5.90 -2.51 -13.49
N ILE A 40 6.18 -1.22 -13.60
CA ILE A 40 5.41 -0.16 -12.97
C ILE A 40 4.80 0.73 -14.04
N ILE A 41 3.62 1.28 -13.76
CA ILE A 41 2.90 2.16 -14.67
C ILE A 41 2.55 3.45 -13.94
N SER A 42 2.85 4.60 -14.54
CA SER A 42 2.29 5.88 -14.12
C SER A 42 1.00 6.17 -14.86
N TRP A 43 0.03 6.73 -14.16
CA TRP A 43 -1.30 7.06 -14.65
C TRP A 43 -1.53 8.54 -14.46
N ASN A 44 -2.15 9.19 -15.45
CA ASN A 44 -2.67 10.53 -15.31
C ASN A 44 -4.20 10.47 -15.37
N LEU A 45 -4.82 10.82 -14.25
CA LEU A 45 -6.27 10.72 -14.06
C LEU A 45 -7.06 11.82 -14.81
N GLU A 46 -6.39 12.83 -15.37
CA GLU A 46 -7.03 13.83 -16.23
C GLU A 46 -7.40 13.28 -17.62
N ASN A 47 -6.76 12.17 -18.03
CA ASN A 47 -6.92 11.56 -19.33
C ASN A 47 -7.95 10.41 -19.33
N TYR A 48 -9.07 10.57 -18.62
CA TYR A 48 -10.14 9.59 -18.66
C TYR A 48 -10.94 9.68 -19.97
N GLU A 49 -11.09 8.56 -20.64
CA GLU A 49 -12.10 8.40 -21.70
C GLU A 49 -13.40 7.88 -21.06
N LYS A 50 -14.53 8.54 -21.39
CA LYS A 50 -15.85 8.03 -21.03
C LYS A 50 -16.17 6.84 -21.91
N ASP A 51 -16.28 5.67 -21.33
CA ASP A 51 -16.75 4.49 -22.06
C ASP A 51 -18.28 4.54 -22.15
N PHE A 52 -18.79 4.76 -23.34
CA PHE A 52 -20.23 4.80 -23.64
C PHE A 52 -20.80 3.43 -24.02
N SER A 53 -20.09 2.32 -23.81
CA SER A 53 -20.56 0.98 -24.16
C SER A 53 -21.72 0.50 -23.26
N GLY A 54 -22.87 1.16 -23.36
CA GLY A 54 -24.21 0.59 -23.23
C GLY A 54 -24.67 0.05 -21.87
N VAL A 55 -23.92 0.15 -20.80
CA VAL A 55 -24.35 -0.25 -19.45
C VAL A 55 -24.62 1.01 -18.61
N SER A 56 -25.76 1.04 -17.95
CA SER A 56 -26.27 2.09 -17.08
C SER A 56 -25.22 2.60 -16.06
N GLY A 57 -24.47 3.62 -16.44
CA GLY A 57 -23.44 4.29 -15.65
C GLY A 57 -22.17 4.46 -16.49
N SER A 58 -21.83 5.70 -16.87
CA SER A 58 -20.57 5.98 -17.57
C SER A 58 -19.40 5.79 -16.62
N TYR A 59 -18.69 4.67 -16.73
CA TYR A 59 -17.42 4.46 -16.02
C TYR A 59 -16.31 5.16 -16.79
N LEU A 60 -15.42 5.82 -16.02
CA LEU A 60 -14.20 6.41 -16.57
C LEU A 60 -13.15 5.31 -16.76
N THR A 61 -12.58 5.19 -17.95
CA THR A 61 -11.48 4.28 -18.21
C THR A 61 -10.20 5.08 -18.39
N GLY A 62 -9.26 4.92 -17.44
CA GLY A 62 -7.96 5.55 -17.52
C GLY A 62 -6.97 4.69 -18.31
N LYS A 63 -6.20 5.32 -19.17
CA LYS A 63 -5.09 4.70 -19.92
C LYS A 63 -3.75 4.93 -19.23
N PRO A 64 -2.80 3.98 -19.38
CA PRO A 64 -1.43 4.19 -18.92
C PRO A 64 -0.83 5.46 -19.54
N ASN A 65 -0.18 6.27 -18.70
CA ASN A 65 0.61 7.40 -19.18
C ASN A 65 2.00 6.91 -19.64
N LYS A 66 2.71 6.17 -18.77
CA LYS A 66 4.04 5.64 -19.04
C LYS A 66 4.29 4.34 -18.29
N GLY A 67 4.90 3.38 -18.96
CA GLY A 67 5.37 2.12 -18.37
C GLY A 67 6.87 2.12 -18.15
N TYR A 68 7.33 1.51 -17.08
CA TYR A 68 8.75 1.41 -16.71
C TYR A 68 9.09 -0.07 -16.57
N LEU A 69 10.09 -0.50 -17.31
CA LEU A 69 10.57 -1.89 -17.39
C LEU A 69 12.02 -1.98 -16.96
N GLY A 70 12.38 -3.09 -16.32
CA GLY A 70 13.76 -3.33 -15.92
C GLY A 70 13.94 -4.35 -14.79
N HIS A 71 12.92 -4.57 -13.96
CA HIS A 71 12.95 -5.67 -13.00
C HIS A 71 12.84 -7.03 -13.69
N ASP A 72 13.62 -8.00 -13.20
CA ASP A 72 13.66 -9.34 -13.78
C ASP A 72 12.59 -10.29 -13.19
N HIS A 73 11.93 -9.87 -12.11
CA HIS A 73 10.86 -10.62 -11.45
C HIS A 73 9.72 -9.66 -11.00
N PHE A 74 8.67 -10.21 -10.36
CA PHE A 74 7.53 -9.45 -9.87
C PHE A 74 7.96 -8.23 -9.07
N VAL A 75 7.35 -7.08 -9.34
CA VAL A 75 7.48 -5.90 -8.50
C VAL A 75 6.49 -6.03 -7.36
N SER A 76 6.99 -6.04 -6.13
CA SER A 76 6.19 -6.29 -4.92
C SER A 76 5.62 -5.03 -4.29
N ASP A 77 6.37 -3.94 -4.36
CA ASP A 77 6.00 -2.68 -3.70
C ASP A 77 6.50 -1.49 -4.52
N VAL A 78 5.79 -0.36 -4.43
CA VAL A 78 6.18 0.92 -5.02
C VAL A 78 5.79 2.06 -4.08
N VAL A 79 6.71 3.01 -3.90
CA VAL A 79 6.47 4.26 -3.17
C VAL A 79 7.02 5.43 -3.95
N LEU A 80 6.44 6.62 -3.73
CA LEU A 80 6.88 7.86 -4.37
C LEU A 80 7.66 8.73 -3.40
N SER A 81 8.61 9.49 -3.94
CA SER A 81 9.26 10.58 -3.21
C SER A 81 8.26 11.70 -2.90
N VAL A 82 8.53 12.50 -1.87
CA VAL A 82 7.63 13.59 -1.42
C VAL A 82 7.42 14.64 -2.51
N ASP A 83 8.39 14.85 -3.40
CA ASP A 83 8.28 15.74 -4.56
C ASP A 83 7.56 15.09 -5.76
N GLY A 84 7.24 13.79 -5.66
CA GLY A 84 6.56 13.05 -6.70
C GLY A 84 7.35 12.81 -8.00
N GLN A 85 8.68 13.07 -7.99
CA GLN A 85 9.52 12.94 -9.17
C GLN A 85 10.16 11.57 -9.32
N PHE A 86 10.33 10.86 -8.21
CA PHE A 86 10.95 9.54 -8.17
C PHE A 86 10.00 8.48 -7.64
N ALA A 87 10.08 7.28 -8.22
CA ALA A 87 9.47 6.08 -7.68
C ALA A 87 10.57 5.12 -7.20
N LEU A 88 10.36 4.53 -6.04
CA LEU A 88 11.19 3.45 -5.50
C LEU A 88 10.41 2.16 -5.53
N THR A 89 10.99 1.11 -6.04
CA THR A 89 10.37 -0.21 -6.13
C THR A 89 11.21 -1.28 -5.45
N GLY A 90 10.54 -2.26 -4.85
CA GLY A 90 11.11 -3.52 -4.42
C GLY A 90 10.64 -4.66 -5.30
N SER A 91 11.48 -5.67 -5.53
CA SER A 91 11.16 -6.78 -6.40
C SER A 91 11.64 -8.12 -5.88
N TRP A 92 11.01 -9.18 -6.37
CA TRP A 92 11.43 -10.56 -6.16
C TRP A 92 12.74 -10.91 -6.90
N ASP A 93 13.26 -10.00 -7.72
CA ASP A 93 14.62 -10.09 -8.24
C ASP A 93 15.70 -9.75 -7.19
N LYS A 94 15.31 -9.54 -5.92
CA LYS A 94 16.17 -9.23 -4.75
C LYS A 94 16.75 -7.83 -4.75
N THR A 95 16.28 -6.96 -5.66
CA THR A 95 16.77 -5.59 -5.81
C THR A 95 15.69 -4.55 -5.49
N LEU A 96 16.17 -3.35 -5.15
CA LEU A 96 15.35 -2.14 -5.23
C LEU A 96 15.82 -1.33 -6.44
N ARG A 97 14.91 -0.57 -7.03
CA ARG A 97 15.22 0.40 -8.09
C ARG A 97 14.60 1.75 -7.82
N LEU A 98 15.39 2.79 -8.03
CA LEU A 98 14.93 4.17 -8.02
C LEU A 98 14.75 4.62 -9.47
N TRP A 99 13.56 5.06 -9.80
CA TRP A 99 13.16 5.49 -11.14
C TRP A 99 12.94 6.98 -11.17
N ASP A 100 13.51 7.65 -12.15
CA ASP A 100 13.16 9.02 -12.49
C ASP A 100 11.90 8.98 -13.38
N LEU A 101 10.80 9.51 -12.88
CA LEU A 101 9.51 9.46 -13.55
C LEU A 101 9.45 10.37 -14.79
N ASN A 102 10.24 11.43 -14.83
CA ASN A 102 10.31 12.34 -15.97
C ASN A 102 11.04 11.69 -17.15
N THR A 103 12.23 11.16 -16.90
CA THR A 103 13.05 10.53 -17.96
C THR A 103 12.60 9.10 -18.26
N GLY A 104 12.00 8.40 -17.31
CA GLY A 104 11.60 7.00 -17.41
C GLY A 104 12.73 6.00 -17.22
N LYS A 105 13.88 6.46 -16.74
CA LYS A 105 15.07 5.62 -16.56
C LYS A 105 15.28 5.24 -15.10
N THR A 106 15.91 4.09 -14.89
CA THR A 106 16.44 3.72 -13.58
C THR A 106 17.58 4.66 -13.21
N SER A 107 17.42 5.40 -12.12
CA SER A 107 18.45 6.28 -11.58
C SER A 107 19.47 5.51 -10.74
N ARG A 108 19.00 4.53 -9.94
CA ARG A 108 19.82 3.69 -9.06
C ARG A 108 19.22 2.29 -8.93
N THR A 109 20.11 1.32 -8.70
CA THR A 109 19.76 -0.06 -8.32
C THR A 109 20.45 -0.38 -7.01
N PHE A 110 19.71 -0.98 -6.07
CA PHE A 110 20.19 -1.34 -4.73
C PHE A 110 20.28 -2.86 -4.65
N GLN A 111 21.44 -3.36 -4.30
CA GLN A 111 21.72 -4.80 -4.25
C GLN A 111 22.40 -5.15 -2.93
N SER A 112 21.76 -5.96 -2.12
CA SER A 112 22.32 -6.56 -0.89
C SER A 112 21.40 -7.60 -0.28
N HIS A 113 20.09 -7.58 -0.60
CA HIS A 113 19.19 -8.63 -0.14
C HIS A 113 19.53 -9.97 -0.81
N THR A 114 19.42 -11.04 -0.04
CA THR A 114 19.71 -12.41 -0.52
C THR A 114 18.45 -13.13 -1.01
N ASN A 115 17.27 -12.56 -0.76
CA ASN A 115 15.97 -13.09 -1.20
C ASN A 115 15.05 -11.94 -1.61
N ASP A 116 13.82 -12.29 -2.02
CA ASP A 116 12.81 -11.36 -2.55
C ASP A 116 12.62 -10.15 -1.63
N VAL A 117 12.65 -8.94 -2.20
CA VAL A 117 12.26 -7.71 -1.50
C VAL A 117 10.74 -7.62 -1.55
N LEU A 118 10.10 -7.48 -0.40
CA LEU A 118 8.64 -7.48 -0.29
C LEU A 118 8.06 -6.07 -0.08
N SER A 119 8.78 -5.19 0.59
CA SER A 119 8.30 -3.85 0.91
C SER A 119 9.43 -2.83 0.95
N VAL A 120 9.13 -1.60 0.57
CA VAL A 120 10.05 -0.46 0.56
C VAL A 120 9.36 0.80 1.08
N ALA A 121 10.12 1.71 1.66
CA ALA A 121 9.61 3.01 2.09
C ALA A 121 10.68 4.09 2.01
N PHE A 122 10.25 5.35 1.79
CA PHE A 122 11.05 6.54 1.97
C PHE A 122 10.85 7.15 3.35
N SER A 123 11.90 7.72 3.93
CA SER A 123 11.75 8.66 5.05
C SER A 123 11.03 9.94 4.60
N ALA A 124 10.42 10.64 5.55
CA ALA A 124 9.67 11.88 5.28
C ALA A 124 10.51 12.98 4.61
N ASP A 125 11.83 12.96 4.78
CA ASP A 125 12.79 13.89 4.17
C ASP A 125 13.42 13.38 2.87
N ASN A 126 12.99 12.23 2.36
CA ASN A 126 13.53 11.53 1.17
C ASN A 126 15.03 11.16 1.26
N ARG A 127 15.68 11.26 2.43
CA ARG A 127 17.12 10.99 2.56
C ARG A 127 17.44 9.54 2.81
N GLN A 128 16.52 8.83 3.41
CA GLN A 128 16.68 7.42 3.79
C GLN A 128 15.64 6.55 3.12
N ILE A 129 16.06 5.34 2.84
CA ILE A 129 15.23 4.27 2.30
C ILE A 129 15.31 3.09 3.25
N VAL A 130 14.18 2.41 3.44
CA VAL A 130 14.13 1.14 4.14
C VAL A 130 13.52 0.08 3.23
N SER A 131 14.02 -1.14 3.34
CA SER A 131 13.48 -2.30 2.64
C SER A 131 13.35 -3.50 3.56
N ALA A 132 12.35 -4.31 3.28
CA ALA A 132 12.04 -5.56 3.98
C ALA A 132 12.01 -6.73 3.00
N SER A 133 12.48 -7.90 3.44
CA SER A 133 12.69 -9.03 2.54
C SER A 133 12.31 -10.38 3.16
N ARG A 134 12.11 -11.37 2.27
CA ARG A 134 12.04 -12.79 2.63
C ARG A 134 13.30 -13.34 3.28
N ASP A 135 14.43 -12.65 3.16
CA ASP A 135 15.66 -13.01 3.85
C ASP A 135 15.62 -12.73 5.35
N ARG A 136 14.49 -12.24 5.88
CA ARG A 136 14.21 -11.90 7.27
C ARG A 136 14.97 -10.66 7.76
N SER A 137 15.60 -9.92 6.86
CA SER A 137 16.31 -8.69 7.18
C SER A 137 15.51 -7.43 6.82
N ILE A 138 15.84 -6.36 7.51
CA ILE A 138 15.48 -4.99 7.18
C ILE A 138 16.77 -4.25 6.87
N LYS A 139 16.82 -3.54 5.76
CA LYS A 139 18.01 -2.79 5.35
C LYS A 139 17.69 -1.32 5.20
N LEU A 140 18.61 -0.48 5.70
CA LEU A 140 18.55 0.97 5.55
C LEU A 140 19.58 1.40 4.51
N TRP A 141 19.16 2.31 3.65
CA TRP A 141 19.94 2.78 2.51
C TRP A 141 19.93 4.31 2.45
N ASN A 142 20.98 4.87 1.87
CA ASN A 142 20.92 6.23 1.35
C ASN A 142 20.41 6.23 -0.11
N THR A 143 20.07 7.40 -0.62
CA THR A 143 19.59 7.56 -2.00
C THR A 143 20.68 7.36 -3.07
N LEU A 144 21.95 7.21 -2.66
CA LEU A 144 23.07 6.90 -3.56
C LEU A 144 23.20 5.39 -3.85
N GLY A 145 22.41 4.54 -3.16
CA GLY A 145 22.43 3.08 -3.36
C GLY A 145 23.28 2.32 -2.35
N GLU A 146 23.82 2.99 -1.32
CA GLU A 146 24.65 2.34 -0.31
C GLU A 146 23.80 1.83 0.84
N CYS A 147 23.98 0.56 1.21
CA CYS A 147 23.41 -0.02 2.42
C CYS A 147 24.15 0.51 3.63
N LYS A 148 23.49 1.33 4.45
CA LYS A 148 24.08 1.94 5.64
C LYS A 148 23.98 1.06 6.87
N HIS A 149 22.90 0.30 6.96
CA HIS A 149 22.68 -0.63 8.08
C HIS A 149 21.85 -1.83 7.64
N SER A 150 22.13 -2.99 8.25
CA SER A 150 21.35 -4.21 8.06
C SER A 150 20.91 -4.74 9.43
N ILE A 151 19.61 -4.89 9.61
CA ILE A 151 19.04 -5.57 10.77
C ILE A 151 18.78 -7.01 10.35
N ASP A 152 19.78 -7.88 10.53
CA ASP A 152 19.69 -9.27 10.17
C ASP A 152 18.85 -10.05 11.18
N ASN A 153 18.05 -10.99 10.70
CA ASN A 153 17.08 -11.73 11.52
C ASN A 153 16.15 -10.78 12.31
N ALA A 154 15.73 -9.67 11.69
CA ALA A 154 14.80 -8.72 12.28
C ALA A 154 13.50 -9.42 12.72
N HIS A 155 13.06 -10.41 11.95
CA HIS A 155 11.91 -11.27 12.23
C HIS A 155 12.31 -12.75 12.15
N ASN A 156 11.53 -13.62 12.81
CA ASN A 156 11.71 -15.07 12.70
C ASN A 156 11.13 -15.67 11.41
N GLY A 157 10.33 -14.88 10.68
CA GLY A 157 9.76 -15.18 9.36
C GLY A 157 10.08 -14.10 8.34
N TRP A 158 9.47 -14.20 7.16
CA TRP A 158 9.59 -13.17 6.13
C TRP A 158 9.13 -11.81 6.67
N VAL A 159 9.83 -10.76 6.32
CA VAL A 159 9.38 -9.39 6.63
C VAL A 159 8.51 -8.91 5.48
N SER A 160 7.20 -8.92 5.68
CA SER A 160 6.23 -8.64 4.62
C SER A 160 6.06 -7.14 4.33
N THR A 161 6.24 -6.31 5.35
CA THR A 161 5.97 -4.88 5.25
C THR A 161 6.87 -4.07 6.16
N VAL A 162 7.24 -2.87 5.73
CA VAL A 162 7.99 -1.89 6.50
C VAL A 162 7.52 -0.48 6.13
N ARG A 163 7.36 0.38 7.14
CA ARG A 163 6.95 1.78 6.96
C ARG A 163 7.75 2.69 7.87
N PHE A 164 8.01 3.92 7.44
CA PHE A 164 8.52 4.97 8.31
C PHE A 164 7.39 5.62 9.11
N SER A 165 7.70 6.09 10.31
CA SER A 165 6.81 7.03 10.99
C SER A 165 6.83 8.38 10.28
N PRO A 166 5.71 9.11 10.25
CA PRO A 166 5.67 10.45 9.67
C PRO A 166 6.42 11.51 10.51
N SER A 167 6.77 11.18 11.76
CA SER A 167 7.46 12.11 12.68
C SER A 167 8.94 12.22 12.36
N SER A 168 9.44 13.45 12.25
CA SER A 168 10.86 13.75 12.07
C SER A 168 11.66 13.85 13.39
N HIS A 169 10.98 14.04 14.52
CA HIS A 169 11.67 14.27 15.82
C HIS A 169 12.19 12.98 16.46
N ASN A 170 11.49 11.88 16.33
CA ASN A 170 11.93 10.55 16.77
C ASN A 170 11.64 9.55 15.66
N PRO A 171 12.44 9.55 14.58
CA PRO A 171 12.14 8.71 13.44
C PRO A 171 12.28 7.24 13.84
N VAL A 172 11.23 6.50 13.55
CA VAL A 172 11.17 5.05 13.75
C VAL A 172 10.65 4.38 12.50
N ILE A 173 10.94 3.11 12.37
CA ILE A 173 10.33 2.25 11.38
C ILE A 173 9.47 1.20 12.07
N VAL A 174 8.37 0.85 11.42
CA VAL A 174 7.51 -0.26 11.80
C VAL A 174 7.68 -1.36 10.79
N SER A 175 7.84 -2.57 11.24
CA SER A 175 7.88 -3.76 10.40
C SER A 175 6.90 -4.81 10.92
N ALA A 176 6.43 -5.63 10.01
CA ALA A 176 5.65 -6.81 10.37
C ALA A 176 5.99 -7.98 9.44
N GLY A 177 5.69 -9.17 9.89
CA GLY A 177 6.12 -10.34 9.14
C GLY A 177 5.29 -11.60 9.37
N TRP A 178 5.80 -12.66 8.81
CA TRP A 178 5.20 -13.99 8.85
C TRP A 178 5.44 -14.73 10.18
N ASP A 179 6.11 -14.08 11.12
CA ASP A 179 6.20 -14.49 12.52
C ASP A 179 5.04 -13.95 13.40
N ASN A 180 4.05 -13.29 12.78
CA ASN A 180 2.84 -12.74 13.42
C ASN A 180 3.12 -11.58 14.38
N VAL A 181 4.28 -10.94 14.29
CA VAL A 181 4.71 -9.87 15.19
C VAL A 181 4.83 -8.55 14.43
N VAL A 182 4.37 -7.46 15.04
CA VAL A 182 4.70 -6.10 14.63
C VAL A 182 5.82 -5.60 15.50
N LYS A 183 6.85 -5.01 14.91
CA LYS A 183 8.03 -4.50 15.59
C LYS A 183 8.28 -3.04 15.25
N VAL A 184 8.66 -2.27 16.26
CA VAL A 184 9.03 -0.86 16.10
C VAL A 184 10.52 -0.72 16.41
N TRP A 185 11.25 -0.06 15.51
CA TRP A 185 12.71 0.10 15.57
C TRP A 185 13.07 1.57 15.61
N SER A 186 14.01 1.91 16.45
CA SER A 186 14.63 3.24 16.47
C SER A 186 15.55 3.41 15.25
N LEU A 187 15.49 4.55 14.59
CA LEU A 187 16.41 4.85 13.49
C LEU A 187 17.75 5.44 13.97
N THR A 188 17.84 5.86 15.23
CA THR A 188 19.05 6.46 15.78
C THR A 188 20.17 5.43 15.92
N ASP A 189 19.82 4.23 16.36
CA ASP A 189 20.75 3.13 16.68
C ASP A 189 20.31 1.78 16.07
N CYS A 190 19.24 1.77 15.29
CA CYS A 190 18.62 0.59 14.71
C CYS A 190 18.21 -0.48 15.74
N SER A 191 17.97 -0.07 16.97
CA SER A 191 17.56 -0.98 18.04
C SER A 191 16.06 -1.24 18.04
N LEU A 192 15.68 -2.42 18.51
CA LEU A 192 14.28 -2.77 18.71
C LEU A 192 13.72 -1.99 19.91
N ARG A 193 12.63 -1.24 19.69
CA ARG A 193 11.93 -0.49 20.75
C ARG A 193 10.82 -1.31 21.37
N THR A 194 9.91 -1.83 20.54
CA THR A 194 8.72 -2.57 21.00
C THR A 194 8.38 -3.74 20.10
N ASN A 195 7.83 -4.79 20.71
CA ASN A 195 7.21 -5.93 20.03
C ASN A 195 5.72 -5.93 20.36
N HIS A 196 4.90 -6.05 19.33
CA HIS A 196 3.46 -6.13 19.48
C HIS A 196 2.98 -7.53 19.09
N HIS A 197 2.49 -8.26 20.08
CA HIS A 197 1.97 -9.61 19.93
C HIS A 197 0.45 -9.60 19.98
N GLY A 198 -0.22 -10.41 19.17
CA GLY A 198 -1.69 -10.52 19.17
C GLY A 198 -2.23 -11.25 17.95
N HIS A 199 -1.62 -11.06 16.78
CA HIS A 199 -2.03 -11.76 15.57
C HIS A 199 -1.85 -13.28 15.69
N LYS A 200 -2.83 -14.03 15.15
CA LYS A 200 -2.85 -15.50 15.10
C LYS A 200 -2.46 -16.05 13.72
N GLY A 201 -2.05 -15.21 12.81
CA GLY A 201 -1.63 -15.56 11.47
C GLY A 201 -0.60 -14.54 10.94
N TYR A 202 0.06 -14.86 9.83
CA TYR A 202 1.03 -13.96 9.24
C TYR A 202 0.41 -12.60 8.89
N ILE A 203 1.21 -11.55 9.08
CA ILE A 203 0.81 -10.19 8.79
C ILE A 203 1.21 -9.85 7.36
N ASN A 204 0.29 -9.30 6.58
CA ASN A 204 0.54 -8.89 5.21
C ASN A 204 0.93 -7.42 5.11
N ASP A 205 0.28 -6.55 5.90
CA ASP A 205 0.52 -5.12 5.82
C ASP A 205 0.45 -4.45 7.18
N VAL A 206 1.21 -3.36 7.30
CA VAL A 206 1.21 -2.42 8.42
C VAL A 206 1.18 -1.00 7.88
N THR A 207 0.41 -0.15 8.51
CA THR A 207 0.31 1.27 8.16
C THR A 207 0.35 2.14 9.40
N VAL A 208 0.85 3.36 9.28
CA VAL A 208 0.92 4.35 10.36
C VAL A 208 -0.04 5.48 10.05
N SER A 209 -0.74 5.96 11.07
CA SER A 209 -1.66 7.10 10.91
C SER A 209 -0.91 8.37 10.50
N PRO A 210 -1.57 9.30 9.76
CA PRO A 210 -0.92 10.53 9.29
C PRO A 210 -0.32 11.39 10.40
N ASP A 211 -0.89 11.36 11.59
CA ASP A 211 -0.41 12.07 12.79
C ASP A 211 0.69 11.32 13.55
N GLY A 212 0.97 10.07 13.18
CA GLY A 212 1.97 9.21 13.81
C GLY A 212 1.58 8.69 15.20
N SER A 213 0.32 8.79 15.62
CA SER A 213 -0.14 8.31 16.92
C SER A 213 -0.52 6.83 16.92
N LEU A 214 -1.01 6.33 15.80
CA LEU A 214 -1.53 4.97 15.64
C LEU A 214 -0.76 4.17 14.60
N CYS A 215 -0.72 2.88 14.82
CA CYS A 215 -0.31 1.89 13.84
C CYS A 215 -1.44 0.87 13.67
N ALA A 216 -1.68 0.44 12.45
CA ALA A 216 -2.63 -0.63 12.15
C ALA A 216 -1.92 -1.77 11.42
N SER A 217 -2.23 -3.01 11.79
CA SER A 217 -1.67 -4.22 11.18
C SER A 217 -2.78 -5.20 10.81
N GLY A 218 -2.60 -5.97 9.73
CA GLY A 218 -3.59 -6.94 9.27
C GLY A 218 -2.98 -8.05 8.42
N GLY A 219 -3.65 -9.19 8.40
CA GLY A 219 -3.14 -10.34 7.67
C GLY A 219 -4.08 -11.54 7.61
N LYS A 220 -3.50 -12.73 7.71
CA LYS A 220 -4.16 -14.02 7.51
C LYS A 220 -5.30 -14.31 8.50
N ASP A 221 -5.21 -13.79 9.70
CA ASP A 221 -6.24 -14.00 10.73
C ASP A 221 -7.50 -13.17 10.51
N GLY A 222 -7.51 -12.29 9.50
CA GLY A 222 -8.66 -11.46 9.14
C GLY A 222 -8.91 -10.29 10.10
N ASN A 223 -8.01 -10.05 11.04
CA ASN A 223 -8.14 -8.99 12.02
C ASN A 223 -7.29 -7.77 11.63
N ALA A 224 -7.87 -6.58 11.68
CA ALA A 224 -7.12 -5.34 11.70
C ALA A 224 -6.92 -4.90 13.15
N MET A 225 -5.69 -4.97 13.64
CA MET A 225 -5.33 -4.59 15.00
C MET A 225 -4.78 -3.18 15.02
N LEU A 226 -5.28 -2.35 15.92
CA LEU A 226 -4.79 -1.00 16.16
C LEU A 226 -3.94 -0.96 17.41
N TRP A 227 -2.83 -0.26 17.29
CA TRP A 227 -1.81 -0.13 18.33
C TRP A 227 -1.54 1.33 18.59
N ASP A 228 -1.36 1.69 19.85
CA ASP A 228 -0.70 2.94 20.22
C ASP A 228 0.76 2.84 19.79
N PHE A 229 1.18 3.77 18.95
CA PHE A 229 2.50 3.72 18.34
C PHE A 229 3.63 4.05 19.32
N ASN A 230 3.36 4.92 20.31
CA ASN A 230 4.35 5.36 21.27
C ASN A 230 4.48 4.41 22.45
N GLU A 231 3.33 3.94 22.99
CA GLU A 231 3.29 3.07 24.15
C GLU A 231 3.40 1.57 23.79
N GLY A 232 3.22 1.23 22.52
CA GLY A 232 3.21 -0.18 22.08
C GLY A 232 2.01 -0.99 22.56
N LYS A 233 0.94 -0.31 22.97
CA LYS A 233 -0.24 -0.92 23.56
C LYS A 233 -1.28 -1.26 22.49
N HIS A 234 -1.82 -2.48 22.55
CA HIS A 234 -2.98 -2.85 21.75
C HIS A 234 -4.22 -2.07 22.21
N LEU A 235 -4.87 -1.38 21.29
CA LEU A 235 -6.05 -0.58 21.57
C LEU A 235 -7.34 -1.38 21.36
N TYR A 236 -7.56 -1.86 20.15
CA TYR A 236 -8.70 -2.71 19.80
C TYR A 236 -8.50 -3.40 18.46
N THR A 237 -9.40 -4.34 18.14
CA THR A 237 -9.38 -5.14 16.93
C THR A 237 -10.66 -4.90 16.12
N LEU A 238 -10.51 -4.77 14.80
CA LEU A 238 -11.61 -4.69 13.84
C LEU A 238 -11.63 -5.97 13.01
N ASP A 239 -12.78 -6.63 12.96
CA ASP A 239 -12.93 -7.90 12.24
C ASP A 239 -13.18 -7.67 10.73
N GLY A 240 -12.27 -8.15 9.92
CA GLY A 240 -12.39 -8.17 8.47
C GLY A 240 -13.23 -9.32 7.94
N ASN A 241 -13.36 -10.41 8.67
CA ASN A 241 -14.01 -11.68 8.29
C ASN A 241 -13.29 -12.47 7.16
N ASP A 242 -12.23 -11.98 6.60
CA ASP A 242 -11.40 -12.66 5.60
C ASP A 242 -9.97 -12.09 5.65
N VAL A 243 -9.05 -12.69 4.91
CA VAL A 243 -7.64 -12.27 4.85
C VAL A 243 -7.52 -10.79 4.48
N ILE A 244 -6.78 -10.04 5.29
CA ILE A 244 -6.44 -8.65 5.00
C ILE A 244 -5.14 -8.64 4.21
N ASN A 245 -5.19 -8.07 3.01
CA ASN A 245 -4.04 -7.96 2.11
C ASN A 245 -3.33 -6.61 2.20
N ALA A 246 -4.08 -5.53 2.45
CA ALA A 246 -3.54 -4.18 2.54
C ALA A 246 -4.37 -3.32 3.49
N LEU A 247 -3.74 -2.30 4.07
CA LEU A 247 -4.34 -1.33 4.98
C LEU A 247 -3.96 0.10 4.58
N ALA A 248 -4.87 1.04 4.74
CA ALA A 248 -4.60 2.46 4.55
C ALA A 248 -5.45 3.34 5.47
N PHE A 249 -4.81 4.27 6.18
CA PHE A 249 -5.53 5.34 6.87
C PHE A 249 -5.97 6.41 5.85
N SER A 250 -7.16 6.96 6.05
CA SER A 250 -7.58 8.14 5.31
C SER A 250 -6.75 9.36 5.76
N PRO A 251 -6.33 10.23 4.83
CA PRO A 251 -5.51 11.39 5.20
C PRO A 251 -6.26 12.49 5.94
N ASN A 252 -7.58 12.55 5.82
CA ASN A 252 -8.41 13.64 6.35
C ASN A 252 -9.65 13.18 7.13
N ARG A 253 -9.84 11.89 7.32
CA ARG A 253 -10.93 11.28 8.09
C ARG A 253 -10.38 10.27 9.09
N TYR A 254 -11.06 10.05 10.20
CA TYR A 254 -10.74 8.98 11.14
C TYR A 254 -11.18 7.60 10.62
N TRP A 255 -10.76 7.30 9.39
CA TRP A 255 -11.10 6.04 8.73
C TRP A 255 -9.86 5.16 8.53
N LEU A 256 -10.06 3.87 8.76
CA LEU A 256 -9.14 2.82 8.34
C LEU A 256 -9.81 2.01 7.23
N CYS A 257 -9.11 1.85 6.13
CA CYS A 257 -9.55 1.00 5.03
C CYS A 257 -8.71 -0.26 4.98
N ALA A 258 -9.34 -1.37 4.66
CA ALA A 258 -8.67 -2.66 4.46
C ALA A 258 -9.14 -3.34 3.18
N ALA A 259 -8.18 -3.86 2.43
CA ALA A 259 -8.42 -4.81 1.36
C ALA A 259 -8.66 -6.19 1.96
N VAL A 260 -9.91 -6.65 1.95
CA VAL A 260 -10.36 -7.89 2.62
C VAL A 260 -10.92 -8.85 1.57
N GLY A 261 -10.17 -9.88 1.20
CA GLY A 261 -10.57 -10.77 0.11
C GLY A 261 -10.87 -9.99 -1.17
N SER A 262 -12.10 -10.04 -1.67
CA SER A 262 -12.54 -9.32 -2.87
C SER A 262 -13.15 -7.94 -2.61
N THR A 263 -13.23 -7.52 -1.34
CA THR A 263 -13.91 -6.29 -0.92
C THR A 263 -12.94 -5.30 -0.32
N VAL A 264 -13.32 -4.03 -0.24
CA VAL A 264 -12.64 -3.04 0.60
C VAL A 264 -13.59 -2.63 1.71
N LYS A 265 -13.19 -2.84 2.97
CA LYS A 265 -13.95 -2.39 4.14
C LYS A 265 -13.41 -1.06 4.64
N ILE A 266 -14.29 -0.19 5.06
CA ILE A 266 -13.98 1.12 5.62
C ILE A 266 -14.59 1.19 7.02
N TRP A 267 -13.73 1.38 8.02
CA TRP A 267 -14.14 1.57 9.40
C TRP A 267 -13.95 3.02 9.84
N ASP A 268 -14.95 3.50 10.57
CA ASP A 268 -14.86 4.71 11.40
C ASP A 268 -14.20 4.31 12.72
N LEU A 269 -13.02 4.86 12.98
CA LEU A 269 -12.22 4.53 14.16
C LEU A 269 -12.75 5.16 15.44
N GLU A 270 -13.47 6.29 15.33
CA GLU A 270 -14.09 6.96 16.47
C GLU A 270 -15.26 6.14 17.02
N HIS A 271 -16.13 5.68 16.11
CA HIS A 271 -17.33 4.92 16.48
C HIS A 271 -17.14 3.40 16.41
N LYS A 272 -15.98 2.92 15.95
CA LYS A 272 -15.62 1.49 15.79
C LYS A 272 -16.64 0.69 14.97
N ARG A 273 -17.16 1.29 13.90
CA ARG A 273 -18.20 0.70 13.03
C ARG A 273 -17.77 0.73 11.57
N ILE A 274 -18.38 -0.15 10.78
CA ILE A 274 -18.22 -0.14 9.33
C ILE A 274 -19.00 1.07 8.78
N VAL A 275 -18.31 1.91 8.00
CA VAL A 275 -18.89 3.04 7.26
C VAL A 275 -19.41 2.57 5.92
N ASP A 276 -18.60 1.79 5.21
CA ASP A 276 -18.93 1.30 3.88
C ASP A 276 -18.18 0.01 3.57
N GLU A 277 -18.71 -0.77 2.63
CA GLU A 277 -18.11 -2.00 2.12
C GLU A 277 -18.16 -2.01 0.60
N LEU A 278 -17.02 -1.75 -0.04
CA LEU A 278 -16.91 -1.62 -1.48
C LEU A 278 -16.84 -3.00 -2.13
N LYS A 279 -17.89 -3.38 -2.84
CA LYS A 279 -18.02 -4.66 -3.54
C LYS A 279 -17.95 -4.46 -5.04
N ILE A 280 -17.32 -5.42 -5.72
CA ILE A 280 -17.27 -5.47 -7.18
C ILE A 280 -18.46 -6.26 -7.66
N ASP A 281 -19.16 -5.74 -8.66
CA ASP A 281 -20.18 -6.49 -9.38
C ASP A 281 -19.52 -7.48 -10.35
N ILE A 282 -19.67 -8.76 -10.06
CA ILE A 282 -19.13 -9.88 -10.87
C ILE A 282 -20.21 -10.56 -11.72
N SER A 283 -21.43 -10.07 -11.69
CA SER A 283 -22.58 -10.70 -12.39
C SER A 283 -22.36 -10.86 -13.89
N ALA A 284 -21.56 -9.97 -14.50
CA ALA A 284 -21.24 -9.99 -15.93
C ALA A 284 -20.22 -11.09 -16.35
N LYS A 285 -19.50 -11.72 -15.41
CA LYS A 285 -18.45 -12.73 -15.72
C LYS A 285 -18.93 -14.18 -15.66
N GLY A 286 -20.22 -14.42 -15.38
CA GLY A 286 -20.82 -15.75 -15.27
C GLY A 286 -20.65 -16.41 -13.89
N ALA A 287 -21.60 -17.25 -13.50
CA ALA A 287 -21.79 -17.80 -12.15
C ALA A 287 -20.64 -18.69 -11.59
N LYS A 288 -19.56 -18.92 -12.35
CA LYS A 288 -18.41 -19.75 -11.94
C LYS A 288 -17.08 -18.98 -11.81
N ALA A 289 -17.05 -17.68 -12.10
CA ALA A 289 -15.82 -16.90 -11.99
C ALA A 289 -15.56 -16.54 -10.53
N ARG A 290 -14.35 -16.87 -10.01
CA ARG A 290 -13.91 -16.39 -8.69
C ARG A 290 -13.77 -14.87 -8.73
N ALA A 291 -14.29 -14.21 -7.71
CA ALA A 291 -14.12 -12.77 -7.57
C ALA A 291 -12.62 -12.42 -7.47
N PRO A 292 -12.15 -11.37 -8.15
CA PRO A 292 -10.78 -10.92 -8.03
C PRO A 292 -10.53 -10.41 -6.60
N GLU A 293 -9.38 -10.76 -6.05
CA GLU A 293 -8.97 -10.32 -4.72
C GLU A 293 -8.38 -8.92 -4.80
N CYS A 294 -8.75 -8.07 -3.83
CA CYS A 294 -8.11 -6.77 -3.64
C CYS A 294 -6.75 -6.97 -2.96
N THR A 295 -5.70 -6.45 -3.56
CA THR A 295 -4.31 -6.68 -3.13
C THR A 295 -3.63 -5.42 -2.58
N SER A 296 -4.13 -4.25 -2.97
CA SER A 296 -3.56 -2.96 -2.55
C SER A 296 -4.60 -1.87 -2.55
N ILE A 297 -4.45 -0.91 -1.65
CA ILE A 297 -5.32 0.27 -1.54
C ILE A 297 -4.48 1.50 -1.25
N ALA A 298 -4.88 2.64 -1.82
CA ALA A 298 -4.23 3.93 -1.55
C ALA A 298 -5.24 5.08 -1.66
N TRP A 299 -5.16 6.04 -0.76
CA TRP A 299 -5.94 7.27 -0.81
C TRP A 299 -5.23 8.34 -1.64
N SER A 300 -5.99 9.14 -2.40
CA SER A 300 -5.49 10.39 -2.93
C SER A 300 -5.11 11.34 -1.79
N ALA A 301 -4.17 12.26 -2.05
CA ALA A 301 -3.67 13.18 -1.03
C ALA A 301 -4.78 14.08 -0.43
N ASP A 302 -5.81 14.39 -1.22
CA ASP A 302 -7.00 15.15 -0.78
C ASP A 302 -8.03 14.28 -0.04
N GLY A 303 -7.84 12.97 0.03
CA GLY A 303 -8.72 12.01 0.68
C GLY A 303 -10.12 11.90 0.04
N GLN A 304 -10.27 12.27 -1.23
CA GLN A 304 -11.56 12.18 -1.93
C GLN A 304 -11.66 10.91 -2.79
N THR A 305 -10.52 10.31 -3.15
CA THR A 305 -10.47 9.16 -4.05
C THR A 305 -9.68 8.03 -3.40
N LEU A 306 -10.22 6.82 -3.44
CA LEU A 306 -9.56 5.59 -3.04
C LEU A 306 -9.28 4.74 -4.27
N PHE A 307 -8.03 4.36 -4.43
CA PHE A 307 -7.58 3.44 -5.48
C PHE A 307 -7.45 2.05 -4.89
N ALA A 308 -7.98 1.05 -5.59
CA ALA A 308 -7.92 -0.35 -5.17
C ALA A 308 -7.41 -1.22 -6.33
N GLY A 309 -6.31 -1.92 -6.11
CA GLY A 309 -5.67 -2.82 -7.07
C GLY A 309 -6.10 -4.26 -6.85
N TYR A 310 -6.27 -5.01 -7.94
CA TYR A 310 -6.85 -6.35 -7.88
C TYR A 310 -6.02 -7.40 -8.66
N THR A 311 -6.34 -8.66 -8.40
CA THR A 311 -5.73 -9.81 -9.07
C THR A 311 -6.21 -10.00 -10.51
N ASP A 312 -7.22 -9.28 -10.96
CA ASP A 312 -7.64 -9.22 -12.36
C ASP A 312 -6.91 -8.15 -13.18
N ASN A 313 -5.79 -7.62 -12.65
CA ASN A 313 -4.90 -6.64 -13.28
C ASN A 313 -5.51 -5.25 -13.44
N VAL A 314 -6.62 -4.97 -12.78
CA VAL A 314 -7.37 -3.71 -12.85
C VAL A 314 -7.19 -2.93 -11.55
N ILE A 315 -7.02 -1.62 -11.67
CA ILE A 315 -7.16 -0.70 -10.55
C ILE A 315 -8.54 -0.07 -10.65
N ARG A 316 -9.31 -0.14 -9.57
CA ARG A 316 -10.64 0.48 -9.47
C ARG A 316 -10.53 1.78 -8.70
N VAL A 317 -11.23 2.80 -9.20
CA VAL A 317 -11.23 4.15 -8.67
C VAL A 317 -12.55 4.41 -8.00
N TRP A 318 -12.52 4.64 -6.69
CA TRP A 318 -13.69 4.91 -5.86
C TRP A 318 -13.63 6.34 -5.36
N ARG A 319 -14.74 7.05 -5.43
CA ARG A 319 -14.82 8.44 -4.98
C ARG A 319 -15.83 8.61 -3.86
N VAL A 320 -15.51 9.52 -2.92
CA VAL A 320 -16.38 9.88 -1.81
C VAL A 320 -17.46 10.85 -2.31
N TYR A 321 -18.71 10.56 -1.98
CA TYR A 321 -19.86 11.41 -2.24
C TYR A 321 -20.64 11.66 -0.96
N ASN A 322 -21.11 12.88 -0.80
CA ASN A 322 -22.08 13.19 0.24
C ASN A 322 -23.45 12.67 -0.21
N ALA A 323 -24.03 11.74 0.57
CA ALA A 323 -25.39 11.31 0.31
C ALA A 323 -26.33 12.49 0.44
N ALA A 324 -27.08 12.81 -0.62
CA ALA A 324 -28.14 13.79 -0.53
C ALA A 324 -29.13 13.35 0.54
N LYS A 325 -29.55 14.27 1.41
CA LYS A 325 -30.70 14.01 2.30
C LYS A 325 -31.92 13.81 1.40
N ASN A 326 -32.45 12.58 1.31
CA ASN A 326 -33.81 12.33 0.85
C ASN A 326 -34.79 12.81 1.92
#